data_aec3c346cc630986b2c67e1912df6ee3
#
_entry.id   aec3c346cc630986b2c67e1912df6ee3
#
_cell.length_a   1.000
_cell.length_b   1.000
_cell.length_c   1.000
_cell.angle_alpha   90.00
_cell.angle_beta   90.00
_cell.angle_gamma   90.00
#
_symmetry.space_group_name_H-M   'P 1'
#
loop_
_entity.id
_entity.type
_entity.pdbx_description
1 polymer ?
#
loop_
_entity_poly.entity_id
_entity_poly.type
_entity_poly.pdbx_seq_one_letter_code
_entity_poly.pdbx_strand_id
1 'polypeptide(L)'
;SSKTELKAGSVNEFGTGSLYTILNINFAPRLVSAHATRKLVSSKDSEFNALIAELNYKGESKEMHIFYNLMEPSRIAVAGQKFNASWGAQQIKLPFSLYLKDFELKRYPGSNSPMSYSSEVVVKDGTNDPGFDYRIYMNHVLDHDGYRFFQSSYDQDELGTVLSVNRDPGKIPTYVGYFLLGLGLFFNIVNPRSRFRKLSKMINEDAVKKVAGFALVTCLTAFAPSKTYALDNARNIDVNHAKELSTLIIQSADGRMKPFDTVAREILNKIHRSDTLDDLNANQAILSMMVNAPYWREVPIIYVSNKELKKLIGIDEKAKYASFNDFFSSEENGKSVYKLAKFAEAANRKMPGERGTFDKDLQKVDERLNILYMVFVGEVFTMFPKMDDPNNAWYAPASAMMYFPKNESEPIGRMLRDYFAGVAEASENNNWRRANQALAEIKTYQQEHGKAVIPPEKTVEMELFF
;
A
#
# COMPACT_ATOMS: atom_id res chain seq x y z
N SER A 1 -0.85 39.03 6.55
CA SER A 1 0.60 38.90 6.31
C SER A 1 1.32 39.23 7.63
N SER A 2 1.95 38.24 8.25
CA SER A 2 2.84 38.46 9.39
C SER A 2 4.22 38.82 8.86
N LYS A 3 4.74 39.98 9.25
CA LYS A 3 6.14 40.34 9.00
C LYS A 3 6.98 39.82 10.17
N THR A 4 7.97 39.01 9.89
CA THR A 4 8.93 38.50 10.88
C THR A 4 10.29 39.13 10.60
N GLU A 5 10.89 39.75 11.59
CA GLU A 5 12.22 40.36 11.49
C GLU A 5 13.27 39.26 11.57
N LEU A 6 14.14 39.15 10.56
CA LEU A 6 15.21 38.19 10.46
C LEU A 6 16.51 38.77 11.04
N LYS A 7 17.16 38.04 11.96
CA LYS A 7 18.47 38.43 12.52
C LYS A 7 19.58 37.70 11.80
N ALA A 8 20.62 38.44 11.44
CA ALA A 8 21.82 37.92 10.80
C ALA A 8 22.52 36.87 11.68
N GLY A 9 22.87 35.73 11.08
CA GLY A 9 23.55 34.62 11.77
C GLY A 9 22.69 33.86 12.76
N SER A 10 21.37 34.12 12.84
CA SER A 10 20.42 33.34 13.65
C SER A 10 19.61 32.38 12.80
N VAL A 11 19.25 31.26 13.40
CA VAL A 11 18.26 30.35 12.83
C VAL A 11 16.88 30.94 13.07
N ASN A 12 16.14 31.23 12.01
CA ASN A 12 14.78 31.76 12.09
C ASN A 12 13.79 30.68 11.65
N GLU A 13 12.86 30.32 12.54
CA GLU A 13 11.83 29.31 12.26
C GLU A 13 10.60 29.99 11.66
N PHE A 14 10.21 29.49 10.48
CA PHE A 14 8.96 29.89 9.83
C PHE A 14 8.07 28.63 9.72
N GLY A 15 7.09 28.49 10.56
CA GLY A 15 6.25 27.31 10.49
C GLY A 15 4.82 27.49 10.95
N THR A 16 3.91 26.90 10.21
CA THR A 16 2.61 26.44 10.69
C THR A 16 2.53 24.96 10.34
N GLY A 17 2.71 24.11 11.36
CA GLY A 17 2.70 22.65 11.17
C GLY A 17 4.08 22.07 10.83
N SER A 18 4.26 20.85 11.09
CA SER A 18 5.41 19.95 11.16
C SER A 18 6.57 20.06 10.14
N LEU A 19 6.75 21.14 9.44
CA LEU A 19 7.91 21.43 8.58
C LEU A 19 8.61 22.70 9.08
N TYR A 20 9.74 22.49 9.73
CA TYR A 20 10.64 23.61 10.09
C TYR A 20 11.39 24.04 8.86
N THR A 21 11.20 25.30 8.46
CA THR A 21 11.94 25.90 7.36
C THR A 21 12.99 26.83 7.93
N ILE A 22 14.25 26.52 7.72
CA ILE A 22 15.38 27.30 8.21
C ILE A 22 15.91 28.13 7.07
N LEU A 23 15.89 29.48 7.25
CA LEU A 23 16.51 30.40 6.33
C LEU A 23 17.94 30.62 6.78
N ASN A 24 18.92 30.19 5.99
CA ASN A 24 20.32 30.48 6.22
C ASN A 24 20.75 31.69 5.37
N ILE A 25 21.00 32.85 6.03
CA ILE A 25 21.47 34.06 5.37
C ILE A 25 22.94 34.26 5.75
N ASN A 26 23.83 34.04 4.79
CA ASN A 26 25.26 34.16 4.99
C ASN A 26 25.77 35.42 4.36
N PHE A 27 26.22 36.41 5.19
CA PHE A 27 26.89 37.61 4.71
C PHE A 27 27.88 38.19 5.73
N ALA A 28 28.86 38.91 5.22
CA ALA A 28 29.74 39.77 5.97
C ALA A 28 29.19 41.24 5.87
N PRO A 29 29.41 42.09 6.78
CA PRO A 29 28.67 42.43 7.97
C PRO A 29 27.72 43.62 7.79
N ARG A 30 26.65 43.66 8.52
CA ARG A 30 25.61 44.70 8.70
C ARG A 30 24.40 44.62 7.76
N LEU A 31 23.60 43.56 7.96
CA LEU A 31 22.17 43.65 7.66
C LEU A 31 21.51 44.68 8.57
N VAL A 32 20.74 45.60 8.01
CA VAL A 32 19.97 46.57 8.77
C VAL A 32 18.60 45.99 9.12
N SER A 33 17.93 45.34 8.17
CA SER A 33 16.72 44.57 8.40
C SER A 33 16.38 43.66 7.20
N ALA A 34 15.76 42.51 7.45
CA ALA A 34 15.15 41.69 6.42
C ALA A 34 13.76 41.25 6.88
N HIS A 35 12.77 41.38 6.03
CA HIS A 35 11.38 41.01 6.30
C HIS A 35 10.95 39.94 5.33
N ALA A 36 10.42 38.83 5.85
CA ALA A 36 9.79 37.80 5.04
C ALA A 36 8.29 38.06 4.93
N THR A 37 7.77 38.09 3.70
CA THR A 37 6.34 38.22 3.46
C THR A 37 5.81 36.92 2.95
N ARG A 38 4.72 36.40 3.56
CA ARG A 38 4.02 35.21 3.09
C ARG A 38 3.04 35.61 2.01
N LYS A 39 3.42 35.44 0.75
CA LYS A 39 2.52 35.58 -0.39
C LYS A 39 2.27 34.19 -0.96
N LEU A 40 1.02 33.75 -0.93
CA LEU A 40 0.64 32.48 -1.58
C LEU A 40 0.61 32.74 -3.08
N VAL A 41 1.52 32.11 -3.81
CA VAL A 41 1.51 32.05 -5.27
C VAL A 41 1.05 30.64 -5.62
N SER A 42 -0.12 30.54 -6.26
CA SER A 42 -0.59 29.28 -6.84
C SER A 42 -0.03 29.17 -8.24
N SER A 43 0.81 28.17 -8.48
CA SER A 43 1.26 27.77 -9.81
C SER A 43 0.69 26.40 -10.13
N LYS A 44 0.15 26.24 -11.35
CA LYS A 44 -0.39 24.95 -11.82
C LYS A 44 0.69 23.90 -12.07
N ASP A 45 1.95 24.31 -12.22
CA ASP A 45 3.07 23.46 -12.60
C ASP A 45 4.23 23.53 -11.59
N SER A 46 3.99 23.96 -10.33
CA SER A 46 5.08 24.20 -9.39
C SER A 46 5.51 22.91 -8.69
N GLU A 47 6.62 22.38 -9.11
CA GLU A 47 7.44 21.45 -8.31
C GLU A 47 8.28 22.19 -7.27
N PHE A 48 8.34 23.52 -7.29
CA PHE A 48 9.22 24.33 -6.46
C PHE A 48 8.46 25.32 -5.58
N ASN A 49 8.71 25.25 -4.28
CA ASN A 49 8.29 26.27 -3.35
C ASN A 49 9.30 27.42 -3.36
N ALA A 50 8.84 28.66 -3.34
CA ALA A 50 9.68 29.84 -3.26
C ALA A 50 9.27 30.74 -2.09
N LEU A 51 10.28 31.25 -1.39
CA LEU A 51 10.14 32.31 -0.39
C LEU A 51 10.45 33.64 -1.05
N ILE A 52 9.52 34.61 -0.94
CA ILE A 52 9.74 35.97 -1.37
C ILE A 52 10.19 36.77 -0.15
N ALA A 53 11.44 37.24 -0.17
CA ALA A 53 12.04 38.04 0.90
C ALA A 53 12.37 39.43 0.40
N GLU A 54 12.03 40.46 1.19
CA GLU A 54 12.45 41.83 0.96
C GLU A 54 13.74 42.11 1.74
N LEU A 55 14.83 42.36 1.01
CA LEU A 55 16.14 42.65 1.59
C LEU A 55 16.38 44.19 1.61
N ASN A 56 16.52 44.74 2.81
CA ASN A 56 16.78 46.15 2.99
C ASN A 56 18.20 46.38 3.55
N TYR A 57 19.01 47.11 2.80
CA TYR A 57 20.39 47.42 3.17
C TYR A 57 20.75 48.85 2.80
N LYS A 58 21.26 49.61 3.75
CA LYS A 58 21.64 51.06 3.60
C LYS A 58 20.54 51.91 2.96
N GLY A 59 19.27 51.64 3.28
CA GLY A 59 18.12 52.37 2.77
C GLY A 59 17.64 51.99 1.37
N GLU A 60 18.31 51.07 0.69
CA GLU A 60 17.85 50.45 -0.55
C GLU A 60 17.15 49.12 -0.24
N SER A 61 15.95 48.91 -0.80
CA SER A 61 15.16 47.68 -0.62
C SER A 61 15.00 46.96 -1.95
N LYS A 62 15.23 45.67 -1.95
CA LYS A 62 14.98 44.81 -3.11
C LYS A 62 14.32 43.52 -2.71
N GLU A 63 13.36 43.06 -3.54
CA GLU A 63 12.71 41.78 -3.42
C GLU A 63 13.60 40.65 -3.98
N MET A 64 13.71 39.57 -3.25
CA MET A 64 14.52 38.40 -3.60
C MET A 64 13.66 37.15 -3.55
N HIS A 65 13.74 36.30 -4.59
CA HIS A 65 13.09 35.00 -4.67
C HIS A 65 14.08 33.93 -4.27
N ILE A 66 13.76 33.17 -3.22
CA ILE A 66 14.61 32.12 -2.68
C ILE A 66 13.84 30.79 -2.82
N PHE A 67 14.34 29.92 -3.67
CA PHE A 67 13.70 28.62 -3.92
C PHE A 67 14.10 27.60 -2.87
N TYR A 68 13.14 26.72 -2.53
CA TYR A 68 13.34 25.67 -1.54
C TYR A 68 14.30 24.61 -2.07
N ASN A 69 15.31 24.27 -1.27
CA ASN A 69 16.24 23.16 -1.50
C ASN A 69 17.00 23.18 -2.84
N LEU A 70 17.25 24.38 -3.40
CA LEU A 70 18.12 24.54 -4.55
C LEU A 70 19.59 24.43 -4.13
N MET A 71 20.40 23.68 -4.91
CA MET A 71 21.85 23.55 -4.66
C MET A 71 22.58 24.88 -4.75
N GLU A 72 22.13 25.79 -5.63
CA GLU A 72 22.73 27.12 -5.76
C GLU A 72 21.97 28.15 -4.95
N PRO A 73 22.65 28.97 -4.13
CA PRO A 73 22.01 30.05 -3.41
C PRO A 73 21.48 31.12 -4.35
N SER A 74 20.32 31.67 -4.05
CA SER A 74 19.81 32.85 -4.74
C SER A 74 20.73 34.07 -4.44
N ARG A 75 21.08 34.82 -5.48
CA ARG A 75 22.01 35.94 -5.37
C ARG A 75 21.34 37.25 -5.72
N ILE A 76 21.58 38.27 -4.92
CA ILE A 76 21.09 39.63 -5.17
C ILE A 76 22.15 40.70 -4.78
N ALA A 77 22.17 41.82 -5.45
CA ALA A 77 23.00 42.94 -5.09
C ALA A 77 22.12 44.13 -4.63
N VAL A 78 22.39 44.66 -3.43
CA VAL A 78 21.70 45.78 -2.84
C VAL A 78 22.76 46.77 -2.35
N ALA A 79 22.62 48.02 -2.73
CA ALA A 79 23.57 49.10 -2.42
C ALA A 79 25.04 48.72 -2.69
N GLY A 80 25.29 48.06 -3.85
CA GLY A 80 26.63 47.63 -4.27
C GLY A 80 27.19 46.40 -3.55
N GLN A 81 26.50 45.84 -2.56
CA GLN A 81 26.88 44.65 -1.82
C GLN A 81 26.15 43.42 -2.38
N LYS A 82 26.86 42.31 -2.57
CA LYS A 82 26.29 41.00 -3.01
C LYS A 82 25.83 40.20 -1.79
N PHE A 83 24.63 39.67 -1.86
CA PHE A 83 24.03 38.80 -0.85
C PHE A 83 23.69 37.46 -1.48
N ASN A 84 23.95 36.38 -0.73
CA ASN A 84 23.55 35.03 -1.09
C ASN A 84 22.57 34.53 -0.05
N ALA A 85 21.43 34.00 -0.48
CA ALA A 85 20.46 33.41 0.41
C ALA A 85 20.05 32.02 -0.10
N SER A 86 19.92 31.10 0.82
CA SER A 86 19.40 29.75 0.55
C SER A 86 18.28 29.42 1.53
N TRP A 87 17.32 28.68 1.05
CA TRP A 87 16.19 28.19 1.84
C TRP A 87 16.10 26.68 1.72
N GLY A 88 16.14 25.95 2.83
CA GLY A 88 16.13 24.51 2.84
C GLY A 88 16.56 23.93 4.16
N ALA A 89 16.96 22.66 4.13
CA ALA A 89 17.46 21.96 5.29
C ALA A 89 18.81 22.54 5.75
N GLN A 90 18.97 22.72 7.06
CA GLN A 90 20.25 23.10 7.64
C GLN A 90 21.16 21.87 7.73
N GLN A 91 22.40 22.01 7.27
CA GLN A 91 23.41 21.00 7.50
C GLN A 91 23.90 21.04 8.95
N ILE A 92 23.69 19.98 9.68
CA ILE A 92 24.19 19.79 11.05
C ILE A 92 25.36 18.83 10.98
N LYS A 93 26.53 19.28 11.46
CA LYS A 93 27.72 18.42 11.56
C LYS A 93 27.54 17.46 12.72
N LEU A 94 27.66 16.18 12.46
CA LEU A 94 27.69 15.16 13.51
C LEU A 94 29.00 15.20 14.29
N PRO A 95 29.02 14.84 15.58
CA PRO A 95 30.24 14.77 16.39
C PRO A 95 31.15 13.60 16.02
N PHE A 96 30.64 12.66 15.23
CA PHE A 96 31.34 11.47 14.73
C PHE A 96 31.16 11.36 13.21
N SER A 97 31.82 10.39 12.59
CA SER A 97 31.71 10.11 11.15
C SER A 97 31.22 8.67 10.91
N LEU A 98 30.40 8.54 9.84
CA LEU A 98 29.98 7.27 9.31
C LEU A 98 30.64 7.05 7.94
N TYR A 99 31.33 5.94 7.78
CA TYR A 99 31.89 5.51 6.51
C TYR A 99 31.12 4.31 5.99
N LEU A 100 30.54 4.43 4.80
CA LEU A 100 29.87 3.32 4.12
C LEU A 100 30.94 2.37 3.56
N LYS A 101 30.95 1.14 4.05
CA LYS A 101 31.88 0.08 3.64
C LYS A 101 31.32 -0.72 2.48
N ASP A 102 30.04 -1.08 2.60
CA ASP A 102 29.31 -1.86 1.59
C ASP A 102 27.80 -1.57 1.65
N PHE A 103 27.14 -1.71 0.52
CA PHE A 103 25.67 -1.59 0.40
C PHE A 103 25.12 -2.80 -0.35
N GLU A 104 24.19 -3.52 0.28
CA GLU A 104 23.56 -4.70 -0.29
C GLU A 104 22.07 -4.42 -0.60
N LEU A 105 21.66 -4.57 -1.84
CA LEU A 105 20.29 -4.51 -2.30
C LEU A 105 19.82 -5.89 -2.77
N LYS A 106 18.82 -6.46 -2.12
CA LYS A 106 18.13 -7.69 -2.57
C LYS A 106 16.79 -7.33 -3.18
N ARG A 107 16.48 -7.93 -4.32
CA ARG A 107 15.20 -7.75 -5.01
C ARG A 107 14.32 -8.98 -4.86
N TYR A 108 13.01 -8.76 -4.96
CA TYR A 108 12.09 -9.89 -5.08
C TYR A 108 12.31 -10.60 -6.41
N PRO A 109 12.23 -11.93 -6.42
CA PRO A 109 12.33 -12.71 -7.65
C PRO A 109 11.33 -12.26 -8.71
N GLY A 110 11.75 -12.18 -9.96
CA GLY A 110 10.92 -11.75 -11.07
C GLY A 110 10.50 -10.28 -11.09
N SER A 111 11.05 -9.45 -10.17
CA SER A 111 10.65 -8.05 -10.01
C SER A 111 11.87 -7.15 -9.82
N ASN A 112 11.74 -5.89 -10.20
CA ASN A 112 12.72 -4.85 -9.86
C ASN A 112 12.46 -4.25 -8.46
N SER A 113 11.42 -4.69 -7.76
CA SER A 113 11.07 -4.18 -6.43
C SER A 113 12.08 -4.62 -5.38
N PRO A 114 12.58 -3.70 -4.52
CA PRO A 114 13.50 -4.05 -3.45
C PRO A 114 12.81 -4.92 -2.40
N MET A 115 13.39 -6.09 -2.10
CA MET A 115 12.96 -6.96 -1.02
C MET A 115 13.56 -6.52 0.31
N SER A 116 14.86 -6.21 0.30
CA SER A 116 15.59 -5.69 1.45
C SER A 116 16.84 -4.96 1.00
N TYR A 117 17.26 -3.99 1.78
CA TYR A 117 18.56 -3.33 1.60
C TYR A 117 19.21 -3.09 2.95
N SER A 118 20.53 -3.13 2.96
CA SER A 118 21.33 -2.98 4.17
C SER A 118 22.63 -2.22 3.87
N SER A 119 23.09 -1.47 4.85
CA SER A 119 24.32 -0.69 4.80
C SER A 119 25.30 -1.19 5.83
N GLU A 120 26.47 -1.59 5.43
CA GLU A 120 27.58 -1.87 6.32
C GLU A 120 28.39 -0.60 6.51
N VAL A 121 28.42 -0.10 7.73
CA VAL A 121 29.07 1.18 8.06
C VAL A 121 30.14 1.01 9.11
N VAL A 122 31.16 1.85 9.05
CA VAL A 122 32.14 2.02 10.13
C VAL A 122 31.86 3.32 10.83
N VAL A 123 31.64 3.26 12.13
CA VAL A 123 31.42 4.44 13.02
C VAL A 123 32.75 4.85 13.61
N LYS A 124 33.14 6.14 13.52
CA LYS A 124 34.39 6.66 14.05
C LYS A 124 34.15 7.94 14.86
N ASP A 125 34.60 7.95 16.10
CA ASP A 125 34.46 9.10 17.02
C ASP A 125 35.56 10.17 16.88
N GLY A 126 36.51 9.97 15.99
CA GLY A 126 37.59 10.91 15.69
C GLY A 126 38.56 10.41 14.64
N THR A 127 39.56 11.23 14.29
CA THR A 127 40.51 10.94 13.24
C THR A 127 41.44 9.76 13.53
N ASN A 128 41.69 9.45 14.79
CA ASN A 128 42.59 8.36 15.24
C ASN A 128 41.82 7.14 15.80
N ASP A 129 40.49 7.15 15.73
CA ASP A 129 39.67 6.02 16.18
C ASP A 129 39.62 4.95 15.08
N PRO A 130 39.93 3.67 15.37
CA PRO A 130 39.79 2.59 14.41
C PRO A 130 38.30 2.41 13.98
N GLY A 131 37.37 2.84 14.85
CA GLY A 131 35.94 2.69 14.63
C GLY A 131 35.46 1.26 14.88
N PHE A 132 34.18 1.07 14.79
CA PHE A 132 33.52 -0.26 14.84
C PHE A 132 32.58 -0.44 13.66
N ASP A 133 32.52 -1.69 13.19
CA ASP A 133 31.62 -2.10 12.11
C ASP A 133 30.19 -2.26 12.62
N TYR A 134 29.20 -1.76 11.87
CA TYR A 134 27.79 -1.93 12.18
C TYR A 134 26.97 -2.10 10.90
N ARG A 135 25.97 -2.99 10.92
CA ARG A 135 25.07 -3.22 9.77
C ARG A 135 23.70 -2.64 10.07
N ILE A 136 23.29 -1.65 9.26
CA ILE A 136 21.98 -0.99 9.34
C ILE A 136 21.08 -1.59 8.25
N TYR A 137 19.93 -2.09 8.66
CA TYR A 137 18.90 -2.62 7.75
C TYR A 137 17.49 -2.39 8.30
N MET A 138 16.45 -2.82 7.59
CA MET A 138 15.06 -2.62 8.02
C MET A 138 14.83 -3.14 9.45
N ASN A 139 14.32 -2.26 10.33
CA ASN A 139 14.11 -2.51 11.77
C ASN A 139 15.37 -2.77 12.63
N HIS A 140 16.57 -2.65 12.05
CA HIS A 140 17.82 -2.76 12.78
C HIS A 140 18.61 -1.45 12.65
N VAL A 141 18.45 -0.61 13.66
CA VAL A 141 18.93 0.78 13.67
C VAL A 141 20.27 0.89 14.39
N LEU A 142 21.10 1.86 13.98
CA LEU A 142 22.29 2.24 14.70
C LEU A 142 21.93 3.34 15.72
N ASP A 143 22.15 3.07 17.00
CA ASP A 143 22.08 4.08 18.06
C ASP A 143 23.52 4.46 18.48
N HIS A 144 23.92 5.73 18.27
CA HIS A 144 25.24 6.21 18.65
C HIS A 144 25.18 7.69 19.08
N ASP A 145 25.77 8.00 20.22
CA ASP A 145 25.84 9.36 20.81
C ASP A 145 24.49 10.12 20.84
N GLY A 146 23.38 9.39 21.12
CA GLY A 146 22.04 9.97 21.16
C GLY A 146 21.40 10.19 19.80
N TYR A 147 22.11 9.86 18.72
CA TYR A 147 21.57 9.80 17.36
C TYR A 147 21.14 8.39 17.00
N ARG A 148 20.03 8.29 16.28
CA ARG A 148 19.48 7.02 15.76
C ARG A 148 19.39 7.08 14.25
N PHE A 149 20.03 6.11 13.58
CA PHE A 149 20.09 6.01 12.13
C PHE A 149 19.19 4.86 11.66
N PHE A 150 18.30 5.18 10.74
CA PHE A 150 17.41 4.24 10.10
C PHE A 150 17.78 4.10 8.63
N GLN A 151 17.74 2.88 8.11
CA GLN A 151 17.82 2.66 6.68
C GLN A 151 16.54 3.21 6.03
N SER A 152 16.64 4.30 5.26
CA SER A 152 15.50 5.00 4.67
C SER A 152 15.35 4.72 3.19
N SER A 153 16.43 4.91 2.42
CA SER A 153 16.44 4.75 0.97
C SER A 153 17.86 4.44 0.50
N TYR A 154 18.08 4.46 -0.79
CA TYR A 154 19.39 4.27 -1.42
C TYR A 154 19.50 5.16 -2.67
N ASP A 155 20.71 5.40 -3.15
CA ASP A 155 20.97 6.20 -4.33
C ASP A 155 20.55 5.47 -5.61
N GLN A 156 20.25 6.21 -6.67
CA GLN A 156 19.78 5.63 -7.93
C GLN A 156 20.80 4.74 -8.63
N ASP A 157 22.10 4.93 -8.34
CA ASP A 157 23.19 4.09 -8.81
C ASP A 157 23.38 2.79 -8.00
N GLU A 158 22.58 2.61 -6.93
CA GLU A 158 22.58 1.44 -6.03
C GLU A 158 23.93 1.21 -5.30
N LEU A 159 24.80 2.21 -5.26
CA LEU A 159 26.09 2.16 -4.58
C LEU A 159 26.10 2.96 -3.28
N GLY A 160 25.12 3.82 -3.09
CA GLY A 160 24.99 4.72 -1.95
C GLY A 160 23.78 4.42 -1.08
N THR A 161 23.81 4.92 0.16
CA THR A 161 22.73 4.76 1.14
C THR A 161 22.22 6.09 1.62
N VAL A 162 20.90 6.18 1.82
CA VAL A 162 20.22 7.31 2.45
C VAL A 162 19.71 6.87 3.83
N LEU A 163 20.33 7.42 4.87
CA LEU A 163 19.95 7.15 6.26
C LEU A 163 19.12 8.30 6.83
N SER A 164 17.96 8.00 7.40
CA SER A 164 17.22 8.95 8.22
C SER A 164 17.83 9.01 9.62
N VAL A 165 18.07 10.22 10.11
CA VAL A 165 18.70 10.45 11.41
C VAL A 165 17.71 11.11 12.35
N ASN A 166 17.55 10.56 13.55
CA ASN A 166 16.73 11.13 14.61
C ASN A 166 17.59 11.37 15.88
N ARG A 167 17.41 12.54 16.50
CA ARG A 167 17.94 12.83 17.82
C ARG A 167 16.78 13.33 18.68
N ASP A 168 16.22 12.44 19.49
CA ASP A 168 15.06 12.73 20.33
C ASP A 168 15.40 12.59 21.82
N PRO A 169 15.69 13.70 22.52
CA PRO A 169 15.94 13.70 23.95
C PRO A 169 14.67 13.39 24.77
N GLY A 170 13.48 13.54 24.17
CA GLY A 170 12.19 13.24 24.79
C GLY A 170 11.84 11.76 24.83
N LYS A 171 12.60 10.88 24.16
CA LYS A 171 12.33 9.44 24.08
C LYS A 171 12.16 8.76 25.44
N ILE A 172 13.12 8.92 26.36
CA ILE A 172 13.06 8.29 27.68
C ILE A 172 11.87 8.79 28.50
N PRO A 173 11.63 10.11 28.67
CA PRO A 173 10.42 10.61 29.33
C PRO A 173 9.12 10.07 28.74
N THR A 174 9.03 9.95 27.42
CA THR A 174 7.85 9.44 26.73
C THR A 174 7.59 7.96 27.07
N TYR A 175 8.62 7.11 27.03
CA TYR A 175 8.47 5.70 27.40
C TYR A 175 8.12 5.52 28.87
N VAL A 176 8.70 6.33 29.78
CA VAL A 176 8.29 6.34 31.19
C VAL A 176 6.82 6.74 31.31
N GLY A 177 6.37 7.74 30.56
CA GLY A 177 4.95 8.12 30.49
C GLY A 177 4.05 6.98 30.03
N TYR A 178 4.40 6.27 28.96
CA TYR A 178 3.65 5.11 28.46
C TYR A 178 3.62 3.97 29.47
N PHE A 179 4.75 3.70 30.15
CA PHE A 179 4.81 2.69 31.21
C PHE A 179 3.87 3.04 32.36
N LEU A 180 3.89 4.29 32.84
CA LEU A 180 3.01 4.75 33.91
C LEU A 180 1.54 4.72 33.50
N LEU A 181 1.22 5.08 32.25
CA LEU A 181 -0.12 4.97 31.69
C LEU A 181 -0.61 3.51 31.67
N GLY A 182 0.23 2.60 31.16
CA GLY A 182 -0.06 1.17 31.13
C GLY A 182 -0.28 0.59 32.54
N LEU A 183 0.58 0.99 33.46
CA LEU A 183 0.47 0.60 34.88
C LEU A 183 -0.85 1.12 35.49
N GLY A 184 -1.20 2.37 35.23
CA GLY A 184 -2.47 2.96 35.70
C GLY A 184 -3.70 2.25 35.14
N LEU A 185 -3.69 1.90 33.85
CA LEU A 185 -4.75 1.10 33.23
C LEU A 185 -4.81 -0.30 33.82
N PHE A 186 -3.68 -0.95 34.02
CA PHE A 186 -3.60 -2.27 34.68
C PHE A 186 -4.20 -2.23 36.09
N PHE A 187 -3.81 -1.27 36.94
CA PHE A 187 -4.40 -1.11 38.27
C PHE A 187 -5.90 -0.82 38.23
N ASN A 188 -6.38 -0.09 37.20
CA ASN A 188 -7.80 0.16 37.03
C ASN A 188 -8.60 -1.12 36.73
N ILE A 189 -8.01 -2.07 35.96
CA ILE A 189 -8.61 -3.38 35.67
C ILE A 189 -8.61 -4.28 36.92
N VAL A 190 -7.48 -4.31 37.66
CA VAL A 190 -7.30 -5.21 38.81
C VAL A 190 -8.06 -4.73 40.05
N ASN A 191 -8.22 -3.42 40.24
CA ASN A 191 -8.87 -2.85 41.42
C ASN A 191 -10.37 -3.20 41.49
N PRO A 192 -10.82 -3.96 42.50
CA PRO A 192 -12.23 -4.36 42.66
C PRO A 192 -13.20 -3.19 42.81
N ARG A 193 -12.73 -2.03 43.27
CA ARG A 193 -13.52 -0.81 43.48
C ARG A 193 -13.53 0.12 42.26
N SER A 194 -12.81 -0.23 41.19
CA SER A 194 -12.73 0.60 39.99
C SER A 194 -14.08 0.74 39.30
N ARG A 195 -14.28 1.91 38.67
CA ARG A 195 -15.47 2.16 37.86
C ARG A 195 -15.57 1.20 36.67
N PHE A 196 -14.42 0.79 36.11
CA PHE A 196 -14.35 -0.16 35.01
C PHE A 196 -14.94 -1.52 35.41
N ARG A 197 -14.59 -2.05 36.57
CA ARG A 197 -15.10 -3.35 37.03
C ARG A 197 -16.59 -3.29 37.41
N LYS A 198 -17.07 -2.13 37.90
CA LYS A 198 -18.52 -1.90 38.12
C LYS A 198 -19.28 -1.89 36.79
N LEU A 199 -18.77 -1.20 35.79
CA LEU A 199 -19.35 -1.16 34.43
C LEU A 199 -19.32 -2.53 33.74
N SER A 200 -18.20 -3.26 33.83
CA SER A 200 -18.07 -4.63 33.28
C SER A 200 -19.09 -5.58 33.91
N LYS A 201 -19.34 -5.45 35.23
CA LYS A 201 -20.38 -6.24 35.92
C LYS A 201 -21.79 -5.89 35.45
N MET A 202 -22.10 -4.60 35.28
CA MET A 202 -23.37 -4.13 34.72
C MET A 202 -23.59 -4.58 33.27
N ILE A 203 -22.54 -4.54 32.43
CA ILE A 203 -22.60 -4.98 31.04
C ILE A 203 -22.84 -6.49 30.95
N ASN A 204 -22.22 -7.30 31.82
CA ASN A 204 -22.45 -8.75 31.84
C ASN A 204 -23.87 -9.11 32.27
N GLU A 205 -24.44 -8.37 33.23
CA GLU A 205 -25.83 -8.56 33.66
C GLU A 205 -26.85 -8.15 32.57
N ASP A 206 -26.53 -7.07 31.79
CA ASP A 206 -27.35 -6.63 30.66
C ASP A 206 -27.13 -7.43 29.38
N ALA A 207 -25.91 -7.99 29.15
CA ALA A 207 -25.61 -8.84 28.00
C ALA A 207 -26.37 -10.15 28.03
N VAL A 208 -26.54 -10.75 29.21
CA VAL A 208 -27.35 -11.98 29.38
C VAL A 208 -28.85 -11.73 29.05
N LYS A 209 -29.35 -10.55 29.38
CA LYS A 209 -30.73 -10.16 29.05
C LYS A 209 -30.91 -9.81 27.56
N LYS A 210 -29.89 -9.23 26.92
CA LYS A 210 -29.89 -8.87 25.50
C LYS A 210 -29.70 -10.07 24.57
N VAL A 211 -28.86 -11.07 24.94
CA VAL A 211 -28.70 -12.29 24.16
C VAL A 211 -29.98 -13.09 24.08
N ALA A 212 -30.76 -13.14 25.18
CA ALA A 212 -32.10 -13.75 25.17
C ALA A 212 -33.10 -13.01 24.29
N GLY A 213 -32.99 -11.65 24.20
CA GLY A 213 -33.84 -10.82 23.33
C GLY A 213 -33.40 -10.87 21.85
N PHE A 214 -32.09 -10.98 21.59
CA PHE A 214 -31.56 -11.01 20.22
C PHE A 214 -31.82 -12.34 19.53
N ALA A 215 -31.79 -13.46 20.27
CA ALA A 215 -32.15 -14.79 19.73
C ALA A 215 -33.63 -14.85 19.27
N LEU A 216 -34.52 -14.08 19.91
CA LEU A 216 -35.95 -14.02 19.53
C LEU A 216 -36.20 -13.13 18.29
N VAL A 217 -35.38 -12.08 18.09
CA VAL A 217 -35.47 -11.17 16.94
C VAL A 217 -34.84 -11.80 15.69
N THR A 218 -33.77 -12.59 15.84
CA THR A 218 -33.13 -13.27 14.72
C THR A 218 -34.01 -14.39 14.12
N CYS A 219 -34.86 -15.01 14.92
CA CYS A 219 -35.82 -15.98 14.40
C CYS A 219 -37.03 -15.37 13.64
N LEU A 220 -37.30 -14.07 13.83
CA LEU A 220 -38.40 -13.38 13.16
C LEU A 220 -38.01 -12.62 11.88
N THR A 221 -36.69 -12.38 11.66
CA THR A 221 -36.18 -11.75 10.43
C THR A 221 -35.75 -12.73 9.35
N ALA A 222 -35.79 -14.04 9.63
CA ALA A 222 -35.45 -15.11 8.68
C ALA A 222 -36.52 -15.35 7.60
N PHE A 223 -37.61 -14.57 7.56
CA PHE A 223 -38.70 -14.69 6.58
C PHE A 223 -38.94 -13.38 5.79
N ALA A 224 -37.93 -12.63 5.45
CA ALA A 224 -38.02 -11.70 4.34
C ALA A 224 -37.65 -12.44 3.05
N PRO A 225 -38.46 -12.42 1.98
CA PRO A 225 -38.07 -13.02 0.73
C PRO A 225 -36.93 -12.19 0.11
N SER A 226 -35.70 -12.56 0.37
CA SER A 226 -34.61 -12.23 -0.50
C SER A 226 -34.94 -12.86 -1.85
N LYS A 227 -34.86 -12.09 -2.93
CA LYS A 227 -34.88 -12.63 -4.28
C LYS A 227 -33.77 -13.69 -4.35
N THR A 228 -34.15 -14.94 -4.16
CA THR A 228 -33.29 -16.08 -4.37
C THR A 228 -33.07 -16.13 -5.88
N TYR A 229 -31.94 -15.58 -6.34
CA TYR A 229 -31.41 -16.02 -7.61
C TYR A 229 -31.24 -17.53 -7.46
N ALA A 230 -31.82 -18.30 -8.39
CA ALA A 230 -31.71 -19.75 -8.39
C ALA A 230 -30.24 -20.09 -8.10
N LEU A 231 -30.01 -20.98 -7.13
CA LEU A 231 -28.69 -21.52 -6.81
C LEU A 231 -28.21 -22.24 -8.07
N ASP A 232 -27.53 -21.47 -8.92
CA ASP A 232 -26.88 -21.98 -10.11
C ASP A 232 -25.64 -22.74 -9.63
N ASN A 233 -25.36 -23.88 -10.22
CA ASN A 233 -24.20 -24.74 -9.94
C ASN A 233 -22.86 -23.95 -9.97
N ALA A 234 -22.91 -22.75 -10.52
CA ALA A 234 -21.79 -21.78 -10.51
C ALA A 234 -21.20 -21.52 -9.12
N ARG A 235 -21.98 -21.60 -8.05
CA ARG A 235 -21.51 -21.34 -6.66
C ARG A 235 -21.13 -22.63 -5.92
N ASN A 236 -21.31 -23.79 -6.52
CA ASN A 236 -21.05 -25.07 -5.87
C ASN A 236 -19.56 -25.43 -5.93
N ILE A 237 -18.77 -24.81 -5.07
CA ILE A 237 -17.34 -25.12 -4.89
C ILE A 237 -17.15 -25.78 -3.53
N ASP A 238 -16.63 -27.01 -3.52
CA ASP A 238 -16.37 -27.78 -2.30
C ASP A 238 -15.33 -27.09 -1.40
N VAL A 239 -15.60 -27.06 -0.10
CA VAL A 239 -14.75 -26.40 0.91
C VAL A 239 -13.39 -27.10 1.02
N ASN A 240 -13.34 -28.43 0.89
CA ASN A 240 -12.09 -29.17 1.01
C ASN A 240 -11.21 -28.93 -0.23
N HIS A 241 -11.83 -28.91 -1.45
CA HIS A 241 -11.11 -28.53 -2.66
C HIS A 241 -10.56 -27.10 -2.58
N ALA A 242 -11.37 -26.16 -2.11
CA ALA A 242 -10.94 -24.76 -1.89
C ALA A 242 -9.81 -24.66 -0.86
N LYS A 243 -9.82 -25.50 0.17
CA LYS A 243 -8.73 -25.62 1.15
C LYS A 243 -7.45 -26.19 0.51
N GLU A 244 -7.56 -27.18 -0.36
CA GLU A 244 -6.40 -27.66 -1.12
C GLU A 244 -5.83 -26.59 -2.05
N LEU A 245 -6.70 -25.81 -2.71
CA LEU A 245 -6.30 -24.70 -3.56
C LEU A 245 -5.60 -23.58 -2.77
N SER A 246 -6.00 -23.34 -1.52
CA SER A 246 -5.50 -22.24 -0.70
C SER A 246 -3.98 -22.21 -0.54
N THR A 247 -3.33 -23.38 -0.59
CA THR A 247 -1.88 -23.56 -0.44
C THR A 247 -1.09 -23.36 -1.75
N LEU A 248 -1.77 -23.21 -2.91
CA LEU A 248 -1.10 -22.97 -4.18
C LEU A 248 -0.34 -21.63 -4.11
N ILE A 249 0.89 -21.59 -4.59
CA ILE A 249 1.73 -20.39 -4.51
C ILE A 249 1.48 -19.48 -5.71
N ILE A 250 1.35 -18.18 -5.44
CA ILE A 250 1.17 -17.13 -6.43
C ILE A 250 2.29 -16.10 -6.24
N GLN A 251 2.95 -15.69 -7.30
CA GLN A 251 3.89 -14.59 -7.27
C GLN A 251 3.13 -13.27 -7.49
N SER A 252 3.11 -12.38 -6.52
CA SER A 252 2.49 -11.06 -6.68
C SER A 252 3.32 -10.14 -7.60
N ALA A 253 2.72 -9.03 -8.07
CA ALA A 253 3.37 -8.11 -9.02
C ALA A 253 4.67 -7.48 -8.48
N ASP A 254 4.83 -7.39 -7.16
CA ASP A 254 6.04 -6.96 -6.48
C ASP A 254 7.06 -8.11 -6.29
N GLY A 255 6.77 -9.32 -6.80
CA GLY A 255 7.63 -10.51 -6.75
C GLY A 255 7.52 -11.34 -5.48
N ARG A 256 6.67 -10.95 -4.52
CA ARG A 256 6.45 -11.70 -3.27
C ARG A 256 5.67 -12.98 -3.55
N MET A 257 6.12 -14.09 -2.98
CA MET A 257 5.41 -15.37 -3.01
C MET A 257 4.34 -15.41 -1.92
N LYS A 258 3.09 -15.61 -2.31
CA LYS A 258 1.92 -15.65 -1.42
C LYS A 258 1.11 -16.91 -1.66
N PRO A 259 0.47 -17.50 -0.63
CA PRO A 259 -0.57 -18.52 -0.83
C PRO A 259 -1.75 -17.95 -1.62
N PHE A 260 -2.44 -18.79 -2.36
CA PHE A 260 -3.68 -18.43 -3.09
C PHE A 260 -4.72 -17.81 -2.16
N ASP A 261 -4.86 -18.30 -0.93
CA ASP A 261 -5.77 -17.76 0.08
C ASP A 261 -5.53 -16.27 0.36
N THR A 262 -4.27 -15.89 0.58
CA THR A 262 -3.89 -14.48 0.82
C THR A 262 -4.31 -13.61 -0.37
N VAL A 263 -4.00 -14.05 -1.60
CA VAL A 263 -4.34 -13.31 -2.82
C VAL A 263 -5.86 -13.26 -3.02
N ALA A 264 -6.56 -14.35 -2.77
CA ALA A 264 -8.02 -14.42 -2.89
C ALA A 264 -8.73 -13.48 -1.90
N ARG A 265 -8.29 -13.45 -0.64
CA ARG A 265 -8.81 -12.51 0.37
C ARG A 265 -8.51 -11.05 0.00
N GLU A 266 -7.29 -10.75 -0.41
CA GLU A 266 -6.90 -9.39 -0.86
C GLU A 266 -7.79 -8.91 -2.02
N ILE A 267 -8.02 -9.76 -3.02
CA ILE A 267 -8.87 -9.48 -4.19
C ILE A 267 -10.32 -9.26 -3.76
N LEU A 268 -10.89 -10.21 -3.02
CA LEU A 268 -12.29 -10.12 -2.61
C LEU A 268 -12.54 -8.90 -1.72
N ASN A 269 -11.62 -8.61 -0.78
CA ASN A 269 -11.69 -7.42 0.06
C ASN A 269 -11.58 -6.12 -0.77
N LYS A 270 -10.75 -6.11 -1.81
CA LYS A 270 -10.62 -4.96 -2.70
C LYS A 270 -11.90 -4.70 -3.48
N ILE A 271 -12.53 -5.75 -4.04
CA ILE A 271 -13.73 -5.66 -4.88
C ILE A 271 -14.99 -5.46 -4.03
N HIS A 272 -15.19 -6.32 -3.02
CA HIS A 272 -16.43 -6.46 -2.26
C HIS A 272 -16.41 -5.82 -0.88
N ARG A 273 -15.24 -5.48 -0.34
CA ARG A 273 -15.05 -4.96 1.03
C ARG A 273 -15.37 -5.98 2.13
N SER A 274 -15.22 -7.25 1.83
CA SER A 274 -15.31 -8.38 2.75
C SER A 274 -14.36 -9.47 2.28
N ASP A 275 -13.92 -10.33 3.16
CA ASP A 275 -13.12 -11.53 2.89
C ASP A 275 -14.00 -12.78 2.66
N THR A 276 -15.32 -12.62 2.73
CA THR A 276 -16.35 -13.62 2.39
C THR A 276 -17.39 -13.02 1.45
N LEU A 277 -18.02 -13.86 0.64
CA LEU A 277 -19.11 -13.48 -0.25
C LEU A 277 -20.31 -14.39 0.00
N ASP A 278 -21.31 -13.86 0.73
CA ASP A 278 -22.43 -14.63 1.26
C ASP A 278 -21.94 -15.86 2.06
N ASP A 279 -22.22 -17.06 1.60
CA ASP A 279 -21.83 -18.35 2.20
C ASP A 279 -20.47 -18.89 1.72
N LEU A 280 -19.84 -18.20 0.74
CA LEU A 280 -18.56 -18.61 0.17
C LEU A 280 -17.37 -17.93 0.90
N ASN A 281 -16.33 -18.69 1.23
CA ASN A 281 -15.06 -18.11 1.59
C ASN A 281 -14.34 -17.56 0.34
N ALA A 282 -13.26 -16.80 0.55
CA ALA A 282 -12.55 -16.12 -0.54
C ALA A 282 -12.06 -17.10 -1.62
N ASN A 283 -11.54 -18.28 -1.23
CA ASN A 283 -11.03 -19.28 -2.17
C ASN A 283 -12.14 -19.86 -3.05
N GLN A 284 -13.30 -20.18 -2.44
CA GLN A 284 -14.47 -20.65 -3.16
C GLN A 284 -15.01 -19.59 -4.12
N ALA A 285 -15.15 -18.35 -3.64
CA ALA A 285 -15.68 -17.25 -4.44
C ALA A 285 -14.78 -16.93 -5.65
N ILE A 286 -13.48 -16.81 -5.44
CA ILE A 286 -12.54 -16.50 -6.51
C ILE A 286 -12.44 -17.65 -7.52
N LEU A 287 -12.34 -18.91 -7.08
CA LEU A 287 -12.34 -20.06 -8.00
C LEU A 287 -13.62 -20.12 -8.83
N SER A 288 -14.77 -19.91 -8.20
CA SER A 288 -16.06 -19.83 -8.90
C SER A 288 -16.08 -18.73 -9.95
N MET A 289 -15.54 -17.54 -9.63
CA MET A 289 -15.42 -16.43 -10.58
C MET A 289 -14.54 -16.76 -11.79
N MET A 290 -13.46 -17.50 -11.58
CA MET A 290 -12.58 -17.94 -12.68
C MET A 290 -13.27 -18.95 -13.61
N VAL A 291 -14.07 -19.86 -13.06
CA VAL A 291 -14.72 -20.95 -13.85
C VAL A 291 -16.02 -20.46 -14.48
N ASN A 292 -16.80 -19.65 -13.78
CA ASN A 292 -18.15 -19.22 -14.16
C ASN A 292 -18.25 -17.70 -14.39
N ALA A 293 -17.29 -17.11 -15.09
CA ALA A 293 -17.27 -15.67 -15.36
C ALA A 293 -18.59 -15.10 -15.95
N PRO A 294 -19.31 -15.78 -16.87
CA PRO A 294 -20.59 -15.28 -17.36
C PRO A 294 -21.63 -15.04 -16.26
N TYR A 295 -21.75 -15.98 -15.32
CA TYR A 295 -22.64 -15.85 -14.17
C TYR A 295 -22.24 -14.65 -13.28
N TRP A 296 -20.98 -14.55 -12.92
CA TRP A 296 -20.48 -13.52 -12.01
C TRP A 296 -20.46 -12.11 -12.61
N ARG A 297 -20.55 -11.98 -13.94
CA ARG A 297 -20.73 -10.67 -14.59
C ARG A 297 -22.09 -10.02 -14.29
N GLU A 298 -23.11 -10.84 -13.99
CA GLU A 298 -24.46 -10.38 -13.64
C GLU A 298 -24.64 -10.15 -12.13
N VAL A 299 -23.81 -10.78 -11.28
CA VAL A 299 -23.94 -10.69 -9.83
C VAL A 299 -23.38 -9.37 -9.30
N PRO A 300 -24.15 -8.61 -8.47
CA PRO A 300 -23.70 -7.32 -7.93
C PRO A 300 -22.68 -7.52 -6.79
N ILE A 301 -21.40 -7.50 -7.09
CA ILE A 301 -20.30 -7.72 -6.15
C ILE A 301 -19.33 -6.56 -6.02
N ILE A 302 -19.33 -5.61 -6.97
CA ILE A 302 -18.40 -4.48 -6.99
C ILE A 302 -18.92 -3.38 -6.08
N TYR A 303 -18.19 -3.08 -5.02
CA TYR A 303 -18.57 -2.03 -4.06
C TYR A 303 -18.49 -0.63 -4.69
N VAL A 304 -19.60 0.11 -4.66
CA VAL A 304 -19.71 1.50 -5.13
C VAL A 304 -20.35 2.36 -4.05
N SER A 305 -19.63 3.34 -3.51
CA SER A 305 -20.12 4.24 -2.46
C SER A 305 -20.67 5.56 -3.01
N ASN A 306 -20.07 6.08 -4.06
CA ASN A 306 -20.36 7.40 -4.59
C ASN A 306 -21.70 7.46 -5.36
N LYS A 307 -22.59 8.36 -4.95
CA LYS A 307 -23.94 8.48 -5.54
C LYS A 307 -23.91 8.89 -7.01
N GLU A 308 -23.01 9.77 -7.38
CA GLU A 308 -22.88 10.26 -8.76
C GLU A 308 -22.40 9.11 -9.70
N LEU A 309 -21.45 8.29 -9.24
CA LEU A 309 -21.04 7.09 -9.95
C LEU A 309 -22.18 6.09 -10.13
N LYS A 310 -22.98 5.85 -9.09
CA LYS A 310 -24.16 4.98 -9.19
C LYS A 310 -25.16 5.46 -10.25
N LYS A 311 -25.40 6.76 -10.31
CA LYS A 311 -26.27 7.36 -11.31
C LYS A 311 -25.70 7.20 -12.72
N LEU A 312 -24.39 7.37 -12.90
CA LEU A 312 -23.72 7.23 -14.20
C LEU A 312 -23.78 5.80 -14.73
N ILE A 313 -23.63 4.80 -13.87
CA ILE A 313 -23.71 3.39 -14.27
C ILE A 313 -25.15 2.87 -14.34
N GLY A 314 -26.13 3.61 -13.78
CA GLY A 314 -27.56 3.31 -13.86
C GLY A 314 -28.08 2.37 -12.79
N ILE A 315 -27.46 2.33 -11.61
CA ILE A 315 -27.94 1.55 -10.45
C ILE A 315 -28.65 2.42 -9.41
N ASP A 316 -29.47 1.81 -8.56
CA ASP A 316 -30.18 2.49 -7.47
C ASP A 316 -29.17 3.19 -6.52
N GLU A 317 -29.51 4.40 -6.05
CA GLU A 317 -28.65 5.16 -5.13
C GLU A 317 -28.42 4.43 -3.80
N LYS A 318 -29.37 3.59 -3.37
CA LYS A 318 -29.27 2.78 -2.15
C LYS A 318 -28.49 1.48 -2.38
N ALA A 319 -28.32 1.03 -3.61
CA ALA A 319 -27.55 -0.16 -3.92
C ALA A 319 -26.11 -0.01 -3.44
N LYS A 320 -25.59 -0.99 -2.73
CA LYS A 320 -24.25 -1.00 -2.18
C LYS A 320 -23.23 -1.54 -3.18
N TYR A 321 -23.67 -2.41 -4.06
CA TYR A 321 -22.87 -3.13 -5.03
C TYR A 321 -23.45 -2.99 -6.44
N ALA A 322 -22.57 -3.04 -7.43
CA ALA A 322 -22.87 -3.09 -8.85
C ALA A 322 -22.39 -4.43 -9.43
N SER A 323 -23.03 -4.91 -10.49
CA SER A 323 -22.53 -6.02 -11.28
C SER A 323 -21.46 -5.54 -12.26
N PHE A 324 -20.68 -6.46 -12.83
CA PHE A 324 -19.71 -6.12 -13.89
C PHE A 324 -20.41 -5.48 -15.09
N ASN A 325 -21.55 -6.03 -15.50
CA ASN A 325 -22.30 -5.58 -16.67
C ASN A 325 -22.94 -4.19 -16.49
N ASP A 326 -23.21 -3.74 -15.27
CA ASP A 326 -23.74 -2.39 -15.02
C ASP A 326 -22.80 -1.29 -15.52
N PHE A 327 -21.50 -1.55 -15.63
CA PHE A 327 -20.50 -0.60 -16.11
C PHE A 327 -20.45 -0.47 -17.64
N PHE A 328 -21.16 -1.31 -18.38
CA PHE A 328 -21.12 -1.32 -19.81
C PHE A 328 -22.51 -1.02 -20.42
N SER A 329 -22.52 -0.40 -21.59
CA SER A 329 -23.72 -0.23 -22.42
C SER A 329 -23.47 -0.90 -23.76
N SER A 330 -24.52 -1.48 -24.36
CA SER A 330 -24.47 -2.00 -25.71
C SER A 330 -24.80 -0.85 -26.70
N GLU A 331 -23.97 -0.67 -27.72
CA GLU A 331 -24.30 0.17 -28.86
C GLU A 331 -25.14 -0.60 -29.91
N GLU A 332 -25.81 0.11 -30.81
CA GLU A 332 -26.62 -0.48 -31.89
C GLU A 332 -25.82 -1.45 -32.82
N ASN A 333 -24.49 -1.29 -32.84
CA ASN A 333 -23.57 -2.16 -33.58
C ASN A 333 -23.09 -3.40 -32.78
N GLY A 334 -23.63 -3.63 -31.60
CA GLY A 334 -23.27 -4.75 -30.71
C GLY A 334 -21.94 -4.59 -29.98
N LYS A 335 -21.27 -3.43 -30.04
CA LYS A 335 -20.08 -3.15 -29.26
C LYS A 335 -20.45 -2.77 -27.83
N SER A 336 -19.73 -3.33 -26.90
CA SER A 336 -19.82 -2.99 -25.48
C SER A 336 -18.95 -1.76 -25.17
N VAL A 337 -19.55 -0.71 -24.59
CA VAL A 337 -18.86 0.55 -24.29
C VAL A 337 -18.83 0.76 -22.78
N TYR A 338 -17.66 1.07 -22.26
CA TYR A 338 -17.47 1.38 -20.85
C TYR A 338 -18.05 2.77 -20.52
N LYS A 339 -19.09 2.81 -19.68
CA LYS A 339 -19.84 4.02 -19.34
C LYS A 339 -18.98 5.11 -18.68
N LEU A 340 -17.97 4.74 -17.94
CA LEU A 340 -17.13 5.68 -17.20
C LEU A 340 -15.84 6.09 -17.92
N ALA A 341 -15.60 5.64 -19.16
CA ALA A 341 -14.36 5.86 -19.91
C ALA A 341 -13.93 7.35 -19.97
N LYS A 342 -14.84 8.24 -20.35
CA LYS A 342 -14.56 9.69 -20.46
C LYS A 342 -14.21 10.32 -19.11
N PHE A 343 -14.85 9.87 -18.04
CA PHE A 343 -14.61 10.38 -16.69
C PHE A 343 -13.28 9.85 -16.14
N ALA A 344 -12.95 8.58 -16.40
CA ALA A 344 -11.68 7.96 -16.01
C ALA A 344 -10.51 8.66 -16.71
N GLU A 345 -10.63 8.92 -18.02
CA GLU A 345 -9.63 9.67 -18.77
C GLU A 345 -9.43 11.10 -18.23
N ALA A 346 -10.53 11.81 -17.95
CA ALA A 346 -10.47 13.14 -17.38
C ALA A 346 -9.83 13.15 -15.97
N ALA A 347 -10.13 12.17 -15.10
CA ALA A 347 -9.55 12.03 -13.79
C ALA A 347 -8.05 11.69 -13.85
N ASN A 348 -7.63 10.87 -14.81
CA ASN A 348 -6.23 10.49 -14.99
C ASN A 348 -5.35 11.63 -15.52
N ARG A 349 -5.93 12.57 -16.28
CA ARG A 349 -5.22 13.79 -16.71
C ARG A 349 -4.98 14.80 -15.60
N LYS A 350 -5.71 14.71 -14.48
CA LYS A 350 -5.54 15.59 -13.32
C LYS A 350 -4.34 15.16 -12.48
N MET A 351 -3.57 16.14 -11.99
CA MET A 351 -2.55 15.86 -11.00
C MET A 351 -3.14 15.29 -9.70
N PRO A 352 -2.43 14.45 -8.94
CA PRO A 352 -2.97 13.83 -7.72
C PRO A 352 -3.58 14.82 -6.72
N GLY A 353 -3.00 16.02 -6.59
CA GLY A 353 -3.51 17.10 -5.72
C GLY A 353 -4.78 17.78 -6.22
N GLU A 354 -5.10 17.69 -7.52
CA GLU A 354 -6.27 18.31 -8.16
C GLU A 354 -7.49 17.37 -8.20
N ARG A 355 -7.27 16.08 -7.88
CA ARG A 355 -8.33 15.06 -7.88
C ARG A 355 -9.28 15.26 -6.70
N GLY A 356 -10.53 15.59 -7.01
CA GLY A 356 -11.62 15.67 -6.03
C GLY A 356 -12.05 14.30 -5.50
N THR A 357 -13.07 14.29 -4.63
CA THR A 357 -13.63 13.06 -4.07
C THR A 357 -14.21 12.15 -5.16
N PHE A 358 -14.89 12.74 -6.15
CA PHE A 358 -15.42 11.98 -7.29
C PHE A 358 -14.30 11.28 -8.07
N ASP A 359 -13.21 11.99 -8.44
CA ASP A 359 -12.11 11.41 -9.20
C ASP A 359 -11.43 10.25 -8.45
N LYS A 360 -11.23 10.41 -7.14
CA LYS A 360 -10.63 9.38 -6.27
C LYS A 360 -11.52 8.14 -6.13
N ASP A 361 -12.83 8.34 -6.01
CA ASP A 361 -13.79 7.23 -5.92
C ASP A 361 -13.95 6.52 -7.26
N LEU A 362 -13.96 7.28 -8.36
CA LEU A 362 -13.94 6.73 -9.72
C LEU A 362 -12.73 5.83 -9.95
N GLN A 363 -11.52 6.28 -9.59
CA GLN A 363 -10.30 5.47 -9.73
C GLN A 363 -10.36 4.17 -8.93
N LYS A 364 -10.93 4.21 -7.70
CA LYS A 364 -11.11 2.99 -6.89
C LYS A 364 -12.10 2.01 -7.53
N VAL A 365 -13.17 2.53 -8.15
CA VAL A 365 -14.17 1.70 -8.81
C VAL A 365 -13.63 1.10 -10.10
N ASP A 366 -12.90 1.90 -10.88
CA ASP A 366 -12.21 1.47 -12.09
C ASP A 366 -11.17 0.38 -11.79
N GLU A 367 -10.39 0.55 -10.72
CA GLU A 367 -9.45 -0.46 -10.22
C GLU A 367 -10.16 -1.77 -9.85
N ARG A 368 -11.29 -1.70 -9.13
CA ARG A 368 -12.08 -2.90 -8.76
C ARG A 368 -12.62 -3.65 -9.96
N LEU A 369 -13.14 -2.90 -10.94
CA LEU A 369 -13.65 -3.46 -12.18
C LEU A 369 -12.54 -4.19 -12.96
N ASN A 370 -11.37 -3.56 -13.05
CA ASN A 370 -10.21 -4.13 -13.72
C ASN A 370 -9.69 -5.38 -13.02
N ILE A 371 -9.59 -5.37 -11.67
CA ILE A 371 -9.20 -6.54 -10.89
C ILE A 371 -10.19 -7.70 -11.13
N LEU A 372 -11.49 -7.43 -11.09
CA LEU A 372 -12.50 -8.45 -11.35
C LEU A 372 -12.38 -9.02 -12.77
N TYR A 373 -12.12 -8.18 -13.77
CA TYR A 373 -11.84 -8.64 -15.13
C TYR A 373 -10.61 -9.54 -15.18
N MET A 374 -9.53 -9.18 -14.51
CA MET A 374 -8.30 -9.99 -14.43
C MET A 374 -8.54 -11.34 -13.72
N VAL A 375 -9.45 -11.40 -12.75
CA VAL A 375 -9.89 -12.67 -12.12
C VAL A 375 -10.62 -13.53 -13.14
N PHE A 376 -11.54 -12.97 -13.92
CA PHE A 376 -12.30 -13.72 -14.94
C PHE A 376 -11.42 -14.34 -16.03
N VAL A 377 -10.31 -13.68 -16.37
CA VAL A 377 -9.34 -14.20 -17.36
C VAL A 377 -8.16 -14.94 -16.75
N GLY A 378 -8.07 -15.01 -15.41
CA GLY A 378 -7.01 -15.69 -14.68
C GLY A 378 -5.66 -14.98 -14.67
N GLU A 379 -5.56 -13.75 -15.19
CA GLU A 379 -4.28 -13.02 -15.33
C GLU A 379 -3.71 -12.48 -14.00
N VAL A 380 -4.51 -12.46 -12.94
CA VAL A 380 -4.03 -12.07 -11.60
C VAL A 380 -3.24 -13.18 -10.91
N PHE A 381 -3.36 -14.44 -11.39
CA PHE A 381 -2.78 -15.60 -10.74
C PHE A 381 -1.51 -16.07 -11.45
N THR A 382 -0.38 -15.45 -11.15
CA THR A 382 0.93 -15.81 -11.67
C THR A 382 1.46 -17.05 -10.94
N MET A 383 1.03 -18.23 -11.40
CA MET A 383 1.24 -19.52 -10.74
C MET A 383 2.22 -20.45 -11.45
N PHE A 384 2.69 -20.10 -12.64
CA PHE A 384 3.59 -20.96 -13.42
C PHE A 384 5.01 -20.39 -13.46
N PRO A 385 5.98 -20.99 -12.74
CA PRO A 385 7.39 -20.66 -12.90
C PRO A 385 7.86 -20.96 -14.32
N LYS A 386 8.63 -20.04 -14.91
CA LYS A 386 9.32 -20.30 -16.18
C LYS A 386 10.63 -21.01 -15.91
N MET A 387 10.88 -22.10 -16.64
CA MET A 387 12.12 -22.88 -16.51
C MET A 387 13.33 -22.01 -16.85
N ASP A 388 14.40 -22.16 -16.07
CA ASP A 388 15.69 -21.49 -16.29
C ASP A 388 15.64 -19.96 -16.40
N ASP A 389 14.58 -19.33 -15.85
CA ASP A 389 14.50 -17.88 -15.80
C ASP A 389 15.45 -17.34 -14.72
N PRO A 390 16.43 -16.47 -15.09
CA PRO A 390 17.44 -15.97 -14.14
C PRO A 390 16.83 -15.12 -13.02
N ASN A 391 15.64 -14.54 -13.23
CA ASN A 391 14.92 -13.73 -12.26
C ASN A 391 13.86 -14.50 -11.50
N ASN A 392 13.69 -15.80 -11.77
CA ASN A 392 12.63 -16.64 -11.20
C ASN A 392 11.22 -16.01 -11.36
N ALA A 393 10.92 -15.50 -12.56
CA ALA A 393 9.62 -14.91 -12.85
C ALA A 393 8.56 -15.98 -13.06
N TRP A 394 7.38 -15.77 -12.44
CA TRP A 394 6.21 -16.62 -12.61
C TRP A 394 5.16 -15.93 -13.48
N TYR A 395 4.38 -16.70 -14.19
CA TYR A 395 3.43 -16.21 -15.18
C TYR A 395 2.03 -16.70 -14.91
N ALA A 396 1.05 -15.87 -15.28
CA ALA A 396 -0.35 -16.26 -15.27
C ALA A 396 -0.64 -17.31 -16.36
N PRO A 397 -1.76 -18.08 -16.25
CA PRO A 397 -2.11 -19.13 -17.19
C PRO A 397 -2.01 -18.74 -18.67
N ALA A 398 -2.68 -17.67 -19.08
CA ALA A 398 -2.69 -17.23 -20.47
C ALA A 398 -1.33 -16.71 -20.93
N SER A 399 -0.65 -15.97 -20.06
CA SER A 399 0.71 -15.46 -20.33
C SER A 399 1.74 -16.61 -20.46
N ALA A 400 1.65 -17.65 -19.64
CA ALA A 400 2.51 -18.85 -19.76
C ALA A 400 2.27 -19.56 -21.11
N MET A 401 1.03 -19.70 -21.53
CA MET A 401 0.69 -20.28 -22.84
C MET A 401 1.21 -19.46 -24.02
N MET A 402 1.33 -18.14 -23.87
CA MET A 402 1.78 -17.22 -24.92
C MET A 402 3.30 -17.11 -25.01
N TYR A 403 3.98 -17.06 -23.88
CA TYR A 403 5.41 -16.68 -23.83
C TYR A 403 6.37 -17.85 -23.60
N PHE A 404 5.87 -19.02 -23.15
CA PHE A 404 6.73 -20.17 -22.92
C PHE A 404 6.96 -20.96 -24.20
N PRO A 405 8.10 -21.62 -24.36
CA PRO A 405 8.34 -22.52 -25.47
C PRO A 405 7.36 -23.71 -25.40
N LYS A 406 7.10 -24.37 -26.56
CA LYS A 406 6.08 -25.41 -26.68
C LYS A 406 6.24 -26.58 -25.70
N ASN A 407 7.49 -26.99 -25.44
CA ASN A 407 7.79 -28.06 -24.47
C ASN A 407 7.37 -27.73 -23.04
N GLU A 408 7.26 -26.46 -22.67
CA GLU A 408 6.77 -25.99 -21.38
C GLU A 408 5.26 -25.65 -21.42
N SER A 409 4.82 -24.91 -22.45
CA SER A 409 3.42 -24.45 -22.55
C SER A 409 2.41 -25.58 -22.79
N GLU A 410 2.75 -26.61 -23.56
CA GLU A 410 1.85 -27.74 -23.82
C GLU A 410 1.45 -28.54 -22.56
N PRO A 411 2.39 -28.94 -21.67
CA PRO A 411 2.06 -29.55 -20.38
C PRO A 411 1.20 -28.62 -19.51
N ILE A 412 1.55 -27.33 -19.40
CA ILE A 412 0.75 -26.35 -18.63
C ILE A 412 -0.67 -26.27 -19.19
N GLY A 413 -0.82 -26.17 -20.51
CA GLY A 413 -2.13 -26.10 -21.16
C GLY A 413 -2.98 -27.36 -20.91
N ARG A 414 -2.38 -28.54 -20.77
CA ARG A 414 -3.06 -29.76 -20.40
C ARG A 414 -3.53 -29.71 -18.95
N MET A 415 -2.63 -29.41 -18.01
CA MET A 415 -2.97 -29.28 -16.59
C MET A 415 -4.11 -28.28 -16.36
N LEU A 416 -4.08 -27.13 -17.03
CA LEU A 416 -5.13 -26.12 -16.93
C LEU A 416 -6.47 -26.62 -17.47
N ARG A 417 -6.49 -27.24 -18.66
CA ARG A 417 -7.73 -27.82 -19.21
C ARG A 417 -8.32 -28.88 -18.30
N ASP A 418 -7.49 -29.80 -17.77
CA ASP A 418 -7.95 -30.86 -16.88
C ASP A 418 -8.44 -30.30 -15.54
N TYR A 419 -7.78 -29.26 -15.02
CA TYR A 419 -8.19 -28.59 -13.80
C TYR A 419 -9.55 -27.89 -13.96
N PHE A 420 -9.68 -26.96 -14.91
CA PHE A 420 -10.92 -26.20 -15.10
C PHE A 420 -12.08 -27.08 -15.56
N ALA A 421 -11.84 -28.06 -16.42
CA ALA A 421 -12.86 -29.05 -16.78
C ALA A 421 -13.28 -29.89 -15.56
N GLY A 422 -12.32 -30.29 -14.74
CA GLY A 422 -12.60 -31.07 -13.52
C GLY A 422 -13.40 -30.23 -12.50
N VAL A 423 -13.12 -28.96 -12.33
CA VAL A 423 -13.89 -28.06 -11.46
C VAL A 423 -15.31 -27.84 -11.99
N ALA A 424 -15.47 -27.59 -13.30
CA ALA A 424 -16.77 -27.41 -13.92
C ALA A 424 -17.64 -28.65 -13.75
N GLU A 425 -17.10 -29.84 -14.06
CA GLU A 425 -17.77 -31.12 -13.88
C GLU A 425 -18.16 -31.41 -12.41
N ALA A 426 -17.23 -31.09 -11.47
CA ALA A 426 -17.43 -31.27 -10.04
C ALA A 426 -18.51 -30.37 -9.47
N SER A 427 -18.63 -29.11 -9.99
CA SER A 427 -19.68 -28.18 -9.60
C SER A 427 -21.09 -28.70 -9.90
N GLU A 428 -21.24 -29.61 -10.92
CA GLU A 428 -22.51 -30.20 -11.29
C GLU A 428 -22.78 -31.53 -10.54
N ASN A 429 -21.77 -32.39 -10.41
CA ASN A 429 -21.94 -33.77 -9.92
C ASN A 429 -21.32 -34.02 -8.53
N ASN A 430 -20.70 -33.01 -7.93
CA ASN A 430 -20.02 -33.05 -6.63
C ASN A 430 -18.85 -34.09 -6.56
N ASN A 431 -18.25 -34.45 -7.71
CA ASN A 431 -17.10 -35.37 -7.77
C ASN A 431 -15.79 -34.59 -8.04
N TRP A 432 -15.10 -34.21 -6.99
CA TRP A 432 -13.90 -33.36 -7.03
C TRP A 432 -12.60 -34.13 -7.33
N ARG A 433 -12.64 -35.42 -7.58
CA ARG A 433 -11.43 -36.24 -7.75
C ARG A 433 -10.55 -35.77 -8.92
N ARG A 434 -11.15 -35.44 -10.08
CA ARG A 434 -10.42 -34.96 -11.26
C ARG A 434 -9.77 -33.59 -11.00
N ALA A 435 -10.51 -32.68 -10.42
CA ALA A 435 -10.00 -31.36 -10.05
C ALA A 435 -8.85 -31.44 -9.05
N ASN A 436 -8.97 -32.30 -8.01
CA ASN A 436 -7.91 -32.50 -7.02
C ASN A 436 -6.65 -33.10 -7.63
N GLN A 437 -6.78 -34.07 -8.56
CA GLN A 437 -5.63 -34.67 -9.27
C GLN A 437 -4.90 -33.59 -10.11
N ALA A 438 -5.64 -32.83 -10.91
CA ALA A 438 -5.04 -31.74 -11.73
C ALA A 438 -4.41 -30.64 -10.87
N LEU A 439 -5.01 -30.29 -9.73
CA LEU A 439 -4.41 -29.35 -8.79
C LEU A 439 -3.09 -29.89 -8.21
N ALA A 440 -3.04 -31.18 -7.88
CA ALA A 440 -1.81 -31.81 -7.41
C ALA A 440 -0.69 -31.79 -8.47
N GLU A 441 -1.04 -31.97 -9.76
CA GLU A 441 -0.07 -31.82 -10.86
C GLU A 441 0.47 -30.39 -10.97
N ILE A 442 -0.39 -29.37 -10.84
CA ILE A 442 0.03 -27.96 -10.82
C ILE A 442 0.97 -27.68 -9.64
N LYS A 443 0.65 -28.18 -8.44
CA LYS A 443 1.52 -28.05 -7.26
C LYS A 443 2.87 -28.75 -7.47
N THR A 444 2.88 -29.92 -8.07
CA THR A 444 4.11 -30.66 -8.41
C THR A 444 4.97 -29.85 -9.37
N TYR A 445 4.36 -29.29 -10.43
CA TYR A 445 5.05 -28.40 -11.37
C TYR A 445 5.70 -27.21 -10.67
N GLN A 446 4.97 -26.56 -9.72
CA GLN A 446 5.53 -25.47 -8.91
C GLN A 446 6.75 -25.92 -8.10
N GLN A 447 6.66 -27.10 -7.45
CA GLN A 447 7.76 -27.64 -6.63
C GLN A 447 8.99 -28.03 -7.45
N GLU A 448 8.79 -28.53 -8.67
CA GLU A 448 9.89 -28.92 -9.56
C GLU A 448 10.61 -27.70 -10.15
N HIS A 449 9.85 -26.70 -10.62
CA HIS A 449 10.40 -25.58 -11.40
C HIS A 449 10.50 -24.26 -10.62
N GLY A 450 9.80 -24.13 -9.50
CA GLY A 450 9.79 -22.91 -8.66
C GLY A 450 10.50 -23.03 -7.33
N LYS A 451 11.14 -24.17 -7.03
CA LYS A 451 11.73 -24.51 -5.73
C LYS A 451 12.66 -23.43 -5.15
N ALA A 452 13.36 -22.70 -6.01
CA ALA A 452 14.31 -21.68 -5.59
C ALA A 452 13.68 -20.52 -4.79
N VAL A 453 12.38 -20.26 -4.99
CA VAL A 453 11.67 -19.08 -4.45
C VAL A 453 10.43 -19.44 -3.62
N ILE A 454 9.99 -20.68 -3.64
CA ILE A 454 8.85 -21.16 -2.83
C ILE A 454 9.20 -21.05 -1.34
N PRO A 455 8.36 -20.38 -0.53
CA PRO A 455 8.56 -20.29 0.91
C PRO A 455 8.51 -21.69 1.55
N PRO A 456 9.22 -21.88 2.70
CA PRO A 456 9.08 -23.10 3.48
C PRO A 456 7.62 -23.36 3.88
N GLU A 457 7.21 -24.62 3.90
CA GLU A 457 5.83 -25.04 4.22
C GLU A 457 5.31 -24.42 5.52
N LYS A 458 6.13 -24.41 6.56
CA LYS A 458 5.79 -23.77 7.83
C LYS A 458 5.46 -22.27 7.70
N THR A 459 6.10 -21.56 6.77
CA THR A 459 5.81 -20.15 6.50
C THR A 459 4.46 -19.99 5.81
N VAL A 460 4.16 -20.87 4.86
CA VAL A 460 2.87 -20.91 4.17
C VAL A 460 1.73 -21.24 5.16
N GLU A 461 1.93 -22.25 6.04
CA GLU A 461 0.97 -22.59 7.08
C GLU A 461 0.71 -21.44 8.05
N MET A 462 1.76 -20.72 8.46
CA MET A 462 1.61 -19.54 9.33
C MET A 462 0.82 -18.42 8.62
N GLU A 463 1.06 -18.16 7.34
CA GLU A 463 0.33 -17.14 6.58
C GLU A 463 -1.15 -17.51 6.38
N LEU A 464 -1.47 -18.80 6.25
CA LEU A 464 -2.85 -19.32 6.18
C LEU A 464 -3.60 -19.25 7.51
N PHE A 465 -2.88 -19.19 8.65
CA PHE A 465 -3.49 -19.11 9.98
C PHE A 465 -3.93 -17.68 10.32
N PHE A 466 -3.25 -16.65 9.82
CA PHE A 466 -3.55 -15.24 10.07
C PHE A 466 -4.43 -14.64 8.96
#